data_b8ba96d656356b5254871946295af9d1
#
_entry.id   b8ba96d656356b5254871946295af9d1
#
_cell.length_a   1.000
_cell.length_b   1.000
_cell.length_c   1.000
_cell.angle_alpha   90.00
_cell.angle_beta   90.00
_cell.angle_gamma   90.00
#
_symmetry.space_group_name_H-M   'P 1'
#
loop_
_entity.id
_entity.type
_entity.pdbx_description
1 polymer ?
#
loop_
_entity_poly.entity_id
_entity_poly.type
_entity_poly.pdbx_seq_one_letter_code
_entity_poly.pdbx_strand_id
1 'polypeptide(L)'
;IRNGLISIREVSMVTYTDVVPGNNRGLSNNTVLSLYQESDDKIWIGTDGGGVNLFNPLTEKFTHYLSTWEDKVASICQFTPGKLLISLFSQGVFVFNPSTGEKQPFTIIDTPTTTRLCNRGKTVNLYQNSPNSVLLLGDHVYQYDLNKRTFSIATEQEGQDIIGTLLPIANHGDYTYLNDTKRIYRLDNRSNELKPLFRCYNDTVINSVSRDEYGDFWIGSNYGLT
;
A
#
# COMPACT_ATOMS: atom_id res chain seq x y z
N ILE A 1 -5.80 16.88 0.07
CA ILE A 1 -6.81 17.37 -0.90
C ILE A 1 -7.79 16.22 -1.12
N ARG A 2 -9.08 16.38 -0.72
CA ARG A 2 -10.11 15.32 -0.82
C ARG A 2 -10.97 15.50 -2.07
N ASN A 3 -10.35 15.58 -3.26
CA ASN A 3 -11.07 15.95 -4.49
C ASN A 3 -10.98 14.90 -5.60
N GLY A 4 -10.85 13.62 -5.27
CA GLY A 4 -10.84 12.54 -6.26
C GLY A 4 -9.44 12.21 -6.83
N LEU A 5 -9.44 11.48 -7.93
CA LEU A 5 -8.24 11.10 -8.68
C LEU A 5 -7.91 12.17 -9.72
N ILE A 6 -6.65 12.57 -9.81
CA ILE A 6 -6.17 13.51 -10.82
C ILE A 6 -5.16 12.78 -11.72
N SER A 7 -5.42 12.78 -13.03
CA SER A 7 -4.48 12.34 -14.05
C SER A 7 -3.87 13.55 -14.75
N ILE A 8 -2.55 13.58 -14.82
CA ILE A 8 -1.81 14.66 -15.51
C ILE A 8 -1.22 14.08 -16.78
N ARG A 9 -1.58 14.70 -17.92
CA ARG A 9 -1.00 14.39 -19.24
C ARG A 9 -0.25 15.63 -19.75
N GLU A 10 0.67 15.44 -20.69
CA GLU A 10 1.54 16.51 -21.23
C GLU A 10 0.78 17.79 -21.66
N VAL A 11 -0.49 17.68 -22.01
CA VAL A 11 -1.30 18.79 -22.53
C VAL A 11 -2.59 19.05 -21.75
N SER A 12 -2.97 18.22 -20.76
CA SER A 12 -4.22 18.41 -20.00
C SER A 12 -4.22 17.70 -18.67
N MET A 13 -4.90 18.29 -17.70
CA MET A 13 -5.23 17.66 -16.42
C MET A 13 -6.69 17.21 -16.45
N VAL A 14 -6.93 15.93 -16.19
CA VAL A 14 -8.27 15.36 -16.09
C VAL A 14 -8.55 14.99 -14.65
N THR A 15 -9.67 15.44 -14.11
CA THR A 15 -10.12 15.12 -12.75
C THR A 15 -11.30 14.17 -12.83
N TYR A 16 -11.20 13.04 -12.14
CA TYR A 16 -12.28 12.08 -11.98
C TYR A 16 -12.83 12.19 -10.55
N THR A 17 -14.13 12.43 -10.45
CA THR A 17 -14.84 12.54 -9.17
C THR A 17 -15.89 11.44 -9.05
N ASP A 18 -16.56 11.35 -7.89
CA ASP A 18 -17.70 10.48 -7.71
C ASP A 18 -18.82 10.87 -8.65
N VAL A 19 -19.56 9.88 -9.11
CA VAL A 19 -20.65 10.06 -10.04
C VAL A 19 -21.98 9.67 -9.44
N VAL A 20 -23.02 10.19 -10.05
CA VAL A 20 -24.42 9.78 -9.82
C VAL A 20 -24.52 8.25 -10.01
N PRO A 21 -25.21 7.52 -9.12
CA PRO A 21 -25.38 6.08 -9.24
C PRO A 21 -25.81 5.63 -10.63
N GLY A 22 -25.14 4.60 -11.16
CA GLY A 22 -25.40 4.06 -12.51
C GLY A 22 -24.52 4.62 -13.62
N ASN A 23 -23.65 5.60 -13.33
CA ASN A 23 -22.65 6.09 -14.29
C ASN A 23 -21.29 5.45 -13.98
N ASN A 24 -20.64 4.85 -14.97
CA ASN A 24 -19.31 4.21 -14.84
C ASN A 24 -18.14 5.12 -15.27
N ARG A 25 -18.31 6.45 -15.22
CA ARG A 25 -17.30 7.43 -15.62
C ARG A 25 -16.62 8.15 -14.44
N GLY A 26 -16.75 7.64 -13.24
CA GLY A 26 -16.12 8.24 -12.07
C GLY A 26 -15.94 7.26 -10.93
N LEU A 27 -15.42 7.76 -9.83
CA LEU A 27 -15.12 7.01 -8.61
C LEU A 27 -16.39 6.67 -7.82
N SER A 28 -16.32 5.62 -7.00
CA SER A 28 -17.36 5.29 -6.02
C SER A 28 -17.34 6.25 -4.81
N ASN A 29 -16.22 6.92 -4.57
CA ASN A 29 -16.03 7.94 -3.52
C ASN A 29 -14.84 8.84 -3.88
N ASN A 30 -14.94 10.14 -3.59
CA ASN A 30 -13.92 11.14 -3.94
C ASN A 30 -12.66 11.07 -3.07
N THR A 31 -12.70 10.40 -1.94
CA THR A 31 -11.53 10.26 -1.08
C THR A 31 -10.73 9.02 -1.48
N VAL A 32 -9.70 9.23 -2.29
CA VAL A 32 -8.77 8.17 -2.70
C VAL A 32 -7.76 7.93 -1.58
N LEU A 33 -7.62 6.68 -1.16
CA LEU A 33 -6.68 6.25 -0.13
C LEU A 33 -5.48 5.49 -0.70
N SER A 34 -5.68 4.72 -1.78
CA SER A 34 -4.63 3.90 -2.36
C SER A 34 -4.76 3.76 -3.87
N LEU A 35 -3.62 3.53 -4.52
CA LEU A 35 -3.49 3.31 -5.96
C LEU A 35 -2.56 2.12 -6.20
N TYR A 36 -2.93 1.25 -7.14
CA TYR A 36 -2.07 0.18 -7.62
C TYR A 36 -2.25 0.03 -9.15
N GLN A 37 -1.19 0.25 -9.91
CA GLN A 37 -1.19 0.02 -11.36
C GLN A 37 -0.79 -1.43 -11.64
N GLU A 38 -1.74 -2.22 -12.17
CA GLU A 38 -1.50 -3.61 -12.59
C GLU A 38 -0.91 -3.67 -14.00
N SER A 39 -1.39 -2.76 -14.88
CA SER A 39 -0.97 -2.63 -16.28
C SER A 39 -1.33 -1.23 -16.81
N ASP A 40 -0.97 -0.93 -18.05
CA ASP A 40 -1.28 0.37 -18.66
C ASP A 40 -2.79 0.62 -18.82
N ASP A 41 -3.58 -0.45 -18.89
CA ASP A 41 -5.04 -0.40 -19.02
C ASP A 41 -5.79 -0.70 -17.72
N LYS A 42 -5.08 -0.93 -16.60
CA LYS A 42 -5.69 -1.30 -15.31
C LYS A 42 -5.05 -0.60 -14.14
N ILE A 43 -5.77 0.33 -13.55
CA ILE A 43 -5.41 1.01 -12.32
C ILE A 43 -6.46 0.69 -11.26
N TRP A 44 -6.03 0.08 -10.18
CA TRP A 44 -6.85 -0.21 -9.00
C TRP A 44 -6.80 0.96 -8.03
N ILE A 45 -7.97 1.39 -7.56
CA ILE A 45 -8.12 2.58 -6.73
C ILE A 45 -8.93 2.20 -5.50
N GLY A 46 -8.32 2.35 -4.35
CA GLY A 46 -8.98 2.18 -3.06
C GLY A 46 -9.51 3.52 -2.55
N THR A 47 -10.74 3.52 -2.04
CA THR A 47 -11.41 4.72 -1.57
C THR A 47 -11.86 4.62 -0.12
N ASP A 48 -12.17 5.77 0.50
CA ASP A 48 -12.69 5.89 1.87
C ASP A 48 -14.20 5.66 1.92
N GLY A 49 -14.62 4.41 2.03
CA GLY A 49 -16.03 4.02 2.10
C GLY A 49 -16.73 3.87 0.74
N GLY A 50 -15.96 3.72 -0.35
CA GLY A 50 -16.48 3.38 -1.68
C GLY A 50 -15.90 2.08 -2.24
N GLY A 51 -15.12 1.35 -1.43
CA GLY A 51 -14.51 0.09 -1.80
C GLY A 51 -13.37 0.22 -2.82
N VAL A 52 -13.31 -0.72 -3.76
CA VAL A 52 -12.30 -0.83 -4.81
C VAL A 52 -12.88 -0.40 -6.15
N ASN A 53 -12.15 0.44 -6.87
CA ASN A 53 -12.48 0.81 -8.25
C ASN A 53 -11.38 0.29 -9.18
N LEU A 54 -11.77 -0.29 -10.30
CA LEU A 54 -10.89 -0.56 -11.42
C LEU A 54 -11.11 0.54 -12.47
N PHE A 55 -10.08 1.30 -12.76
CA PHE A 55 -10.08 2.31 -13.81
C PHE A 55 -9.30 1.81 -15.02
N ASN A 56 -9.89 1.96 -16.20
CA ASN A 56 -9.23 1.72 -17.46
C ASN A 56 -8.91 3.06 -18.13
N PRO A 57 -7.63 3.50 -18.17
CA PRO A 57 -7.24 4.78 -18.75
C PRO A 57 -7.48 4.92 -20.25
N LEU A 58 -7.52 3.80 -21.00
CA LEU A 58 -7.71 3.81 -22.43
C LEU A 58 -9.18 4.06 -22.82
N THR A 59 -10.12 3.60 -22.01
CA THR A 59 -11.57 3.73 -22.25
C THR A 59 -12.22 4.76 -21.33
N GLU A 60 -11.50 5.25 -20.34
CA GLU A 60 -11.95 6.16 -19.28
C GLU A 60 -13.15 5.63 -18.48
N LYS A 61 -13.23 4.30 -18.34
CA LYS A 61 -14.31 3.62 -17.63
C LYS A 61 -13.86 3.11 -16.27
N PHE A 62 -14.81 3.13 -15.35
CA PHE A 62 -14.67 2.57 -14.01
C PHE A 62 -15.55 1.33 -13.82
N THR A 63 -15.04 0.37 -13.06
CA THR A 63 -15.83 -0.74 -12.51
C THR A 63 -15.71 -0.69 -11.00
N HIS A 64 -16.83 -0.76 -10.28
CA HIS A 64 -16.86 -0.61 -8.84
C HIS A 64 -17.07 -1.97 -8.16
N TYR A 65 -16.33 -2.20 -7.08
CA TYR A 65 -16.40 -3.40 -6.26
C TYR A 65 -16.43 -3.03 -4.79
N LEU A 66 -17.06 -3.86 -3.95
CA LEU A 66 -17.08 -3.68 -2.50
C LEU A 66 -17.58 -2.28 -2.10
N SER A 67 -18.62 -1.78 -2.77
CA SER A 67 -19.07 -0.39 -2.64
C SER A 67 -19.92 -0.16 -1.39
N THR A 68 -19.43 -0.61 -0.22
CA THR A 68 -20.07 -0.32 1.06
C THR A 68 -19.29 0.75 1.80
N TRP A 69 -19.97 1.55 2.62
CA TRP A 69 -19.35 2.63 3.40
C TRP A 69 -18.30 2.10 4.41
N GLU A 70 -18.36 0.83 4.75
CA GLU A 70 -17.40 0.16 5.64
C GLU A 70 -16.10 -0.23 4.92
N ASP A 71 -16.13 -0.35 3.59
CA ASP A 71 -14.99 -0.80 2.80
C ASP A 71 -14.03 0.37 2.48
N LYS A 72 -13.26 0.77 3.49
CA LYS A 72 -12.19 1.78 3.38
C LYS A 72 -10.89 1.11 3.00
N VAL A 73 -10.54 1.19 1.73
CA VAL A 73 -9.40 0.44 1.15
C VAL A 73 -8.11 1.25 1.28
N ALA A 74 -7.39 1.01 2.34
CA ALA A 74 -6.18 1.76 2.70
C ALA A 74 -4.95 1.39 1.85
N SER A 75 -4.88 0.15 1.36
CA SER A 75 -3.76 -0.30 0.53
C SER A 75 -4.18 -1.45 -0.39
N ILE A 76 -3.57 -1.50 -1.58
CA ILE A 76 -3.80 -2.53 -2.60
C ILE A 76 -2.47 -2.96 -3.18
N CYS A 77 -2.27 -4.26 -3.38
CA CYS A 77 -1.19 -4.78 -4.21
C CYS A 77 -1.58 -6.09 -4.88
N GLN A 78 -0.78 -6.53 -5.85
CA GLN A 78 -0.96 -7.85 -6.46
C GLN A 78 -0.68 -8.95 -5.43
N PHE A 79 -1.48 -10.00 -5.48
CA PHE A 79 -1.27 -11.21 -4.67
C PHE A 79 -0.82 -12.38 -5.53
N THR A 80 -1.70 -12.85 -6.39
CA THR A 80 -1.46 -13.89 -7.39
C THR A 80 -2.12 -13.48 -8.69
N PRO A 81 -1.83 -14.10 -9.83
CA PRO A 81 -2.52 -13.78 -11.07
C PRO A 81 -4.04 -13.74 -10.89
N GLY A 82 -4.64 -12.60 -11.21
CA GLY A 82 -6.08 -12.37 -11.10
C GLY A 82 -6.63 -12.16 -9.69
N LYS A 83 -5.79 -12.05 -8.67
CA LYS A 83 -6.20 -11.73 -7.29
C LYS A 83 -5.35 -10.63 -6.68
N LEU A 84 -5.96 -9.81 -5.86
CA LEU A 84 -5.31 -8.72 -5.13
C LEU A 84 -5.30 -8.99 -3.63
N LEU A 85 -4.29 -8.49 -2.93
CA LEU A 85 -4.39 -8.22 -1.50
C LEU A 85 -4.91 -6.80 -1.32
N ILE A 86 -5.87 -6.64 -0.43
CA ILE A 86 -6.40 -5.35 -0.01
C ILE A 86 -6.33 -5.24 1.52
N SER A 87 -5.91 -4.09 2.01
CA SER A 87 -5.98 -3.76 3.43
C SER A 87 -7.15 -2.82 3.67
N LEU A 88 -8.09 -3.25 4.49
CA LEU A 88 -9.24 -2.44 4.89
C LEU A 88 -8.98 -1.78 6.23
N PHE A 89 -9.26 -0.48 6.33
CA PHE A 89 -9.07 0.28 7.55
C PHE A 89 -9.86 -0.36 8.70
N SER A 90 -9.17 -0.68 9.79
CA SER A 90 -9.72 -1.33 10.99
C SER A 90 -10.33 -2.73 10.80
N GLN A 91 -10.25 -3.32 9.61
CA GLN A 91 -10.79 -4.66 9.35
C GLN A 91 -9.70 -5.71 9.09
N GLY A 92 -8.49 -5.28 8.68
CA GLY A 92 -7.36 -6.16 8.36
C GLY A 92 -7.16 -6.40 6.87
N VAL A 93 -6.47 -7.48 6.53
CA VAL A 93 -6.07 -7.81 5.16
C VAL A 93 -6.97 -8.90 4.56
N PHE A 94 -7.32 -8.72 3.29
CA PHE A 94 -8.19 -9.62 2.55
C PHE A 94 -7.59 -9.98 1.20
N VAL A 95 -7.89 -11.18 0.72
CA VAL A 95 -7.72 -11.55 -0.69
C VAL A 95 -8.99 -11.15 -1.43
N PHE A 96 -8.86 -10.29 -2.41
CA PHE A 96 -9.95 -9.86 -3.28
C PHE A 96 -9.85 -10.56 -4.64
N ASN A 97 -10.95 -11.11 -5.09
CA ASN A 97 -11.07 -11.73 -6.41
C ASN A 97 -11.97 -10.85 -7.32
N PRO A 98 -11.37 -10.10 -8.25
CA PRO A 98 -12.14 -9.25 -9.16
C PRO A 98 -13.14 -10.00 -10.06
N SER A 99 -12.86 -11.26 -10.39
CA SER A 99 -13.75 -12.05 -11.26
C SER A 99 -15.07 -12.43 -10.60
N THR A 100 -15.08 -12.58 -9.26
CA THR A 100 -16.31 -12.87 -8.49
C THR A 100 -16.82 -11.66 -7.74
N GLY A 101 -16.01 -10.61 -7.59
CA GLY A 101 -16.31 -9.44 -6.75
C GLY A 101 -16.22 -9.70 -5.25
N GLU A 102 -15.74 -10.87 -4.83
CA GLU A 102 -15.72 -11.31 -3.44
C GLU A 102 -14.38 -11.04 -2.76
N LYS A 103 -14.42 -10.74 -1.47
CA LYS A 103 -13.26 -10.69 -0.59
C LYS A 103 -13.30 -11.80 0.46
N GLN A 104 -12.15 -12.39 0.77
CA GLN A 104 -11.99 -13.38 1.83
C GLN A 104 -10.87 -12.92 2.79
N PRO A 105 -11.01 -13.11 4.11
CA PRO A 105 -9.94 -12.79 5.04
C PRO A 105 -8.64 -13.48 4.61
N PHE A 106 -7.55 -12.70 4.59
CA PHE A 106 -6.22 -13.25 4.38
C PHE A 106 -5.77 -13.93 5.66
N THR A 107 -6.06 -15.22 5.77
CA THR A 107 -5.73 -16.04 6.93
C THR A 107 -4.41 -16.75 6.69
N ILE A 108 -3.49 -16.55 7.61
CA ILE A 108 -2.23 -17.27 7.62
C ILE A 108 -2.29 -18.22 8.81
N ILE A 109 -2.24 -19.48 8.52
CA ILE A 109 -2.21 -20.53 9.52
C ILE A 109 -0.75 -20.72 9.90
N ASP A 110 -0.21 -19.98 10.89
CA ASP A 110 1.05 -20.47 11.47
C ASP A 110 1.48 -19.91 12.83
N THR A 111 1.06 -18.72 13.23
CA THR A 111 1.45 -18.25 14.59
C THR A 111 0.41 -17.29 15.19
N PRO A 112 0.37 -17.17 16.54
CA PRO A 112 -0.47 -16.18 17.22
C PRO A 112 -0.17 -14.73 16.79
N THR A 113 1.04 -14.47 16.29
CA THR A 113 1.48 -13.14 15.88
C THR A 113 0.92 -12.76 14.51
N THR A 114 0.88 -13.70 13.56
CA THR A 114 0.34 -13.48 12.21
C THR A 114 -1.18 -13.34 12.22
N THR A 115 -1.86 -14.00 13.14
CA THR A 115 -3.30 -13.82 13.39
C THR A 115 -3.63 -12.38 13.80
N ARG A 116 -2.74 -11.67 14.48
CA ARG A 116 -2.92 -10.26 14.87
C ARG A 116 -2.86 -9.28 13.71
N LEU A 117 -2.06 -9.54 12.67
CA LEU A 117 -1.92 -8.66 11.50
C LEU A 117 -3.14 -8.67 10.60
N CYS A 118 -3.75 -9.84 10.44
CA CYS A 118 -4.89 -10.03 9.57
C CYS A 118 -6.21 -9.76 10.28
N ASN A 119 -6.19 -9.51 11.59
CA ASN A 119 -7.37 -9.30 12.42
C ASN A 119 -7.71 -7.81 12.59
N ARG A 120 -8.98 -7.59 12.91
CA ARG A 120 -9.61 -6.29 13.16
C ARG A 120 -8.73 -5.36 14.01
N GLY A 121 -8.57 -4.12 13.58
CA GLY A 121 -8.04 -3.03 14.40
C GLY A 121 -6.72 -2.42 13.90
N LYS A 122 -6.03 -3.03 12.93
CA LYS A 122 -4.80 -2.47 12.36
C LYS A 122 -4.93 -2.25 10.86
N THR A 123 -4.51 -1.08 10.41
CA THR A 123 -4.29 -0.78 9.00
C THR A 123 -2.86 -1.18 8.66
N VAL A 124 -2.70 -1.91 7.57
CA VAL A 124 -1.41 -2.43 7.10
C VAL A 124 -1.17 -1.90 5.70
N ASN A 125 0.00 -1.36 5.42
CA ASN A 125 0.39 -1.06 4.06
C ASN A 125 0.91 -2.34 3.39
N LEU A 126 0.48 -2.55 2.16
CA LEU A 126 0.86 -3.70 1.35
C LEU A 126 1.83 -3.23 0.27
N TYR A 127 2.90 -3.96 0.08
CA TYR A 127 3.90 -3.62 -0.91
C TYR A 127 4.50 -4.87 -1.56
N GLN A 128 4.39 -4.99 -2.87
CA GLN A 128 5.04 -6.06 -3.61
C GLN A 128 6.51 -5.71 -3.84
N ASN A 129 7.39 -6.27 -3.03
CA ASN A 129 8.83 -6.00 -3.12
C ASN A 129 9.55 -6.90 -4.14
N SER A 130 8.91 -7.98 -4.57
CA SER A 130 9.36 -8.83 -5.67
C SER A 130 8.18 -9.56 -6.33
N PRO A 131 8.36 -10.17 -7.52
CA PRO A 131 7.30 -10.96 -8.15
C PRO A 131 6.74 -12.09 -7.27
N ASN A 132 7.54 -12.58 -6.32
CA ASN A 132 7.19 -13.72 -5.47
C ASN A 132 7.06 -13.35 -3.98
N SER A 133 7.03 -12.07 -3.64
CA SER A 133 7.01 -11.65 -2.25
C SER A 133 6.21 -10.36 -2.04
N VAL A 134 5.40 -10.36 -1.00
CA VAL A 134 4.65 -9.19 -0.54
C VAL A 134 5.04 -8.85 0.89
N LEU A 135 5.29 -7.58 1.14
CA LEU A 135 5.47 -7.03 2.47
C LEU A 135 4.13 -6.56 3.02
N LEU A 136 3.89 -6.88 4.29
CA LEU A 136 2.81 -6.32 5.10
C LEU A 136 3.48 -5.42 6.15
N LEU A 137 3.27 -4.12 6.00
CA LEU A 137 3.94 -3.08 6.76
C LEU A 137 3.01 -2.55 7.84
N GLY A 138 3.24 -2.98 9.07
CA GLY A 138 2.48 -2.59 10.27
C GLY A 138 3.41 -2.16 11.39
N ASP A 139 3.24 -2.74 12.56
CA ASP A 139 4.13 -2.60 13.72
C ASP A 139 5.49 -3.31 13.52
N HIS A 140 5.56 -4.23 12.58
CA HIS A 140 6.76 -4.91 12.10
C HIS A 140 6.71 -4.99 10.58
N VAL A 141 7.81 -5.40 9.97
CA VAL A 141 7.86 -5.78 8.56
C VAL A 141 7.65 -7.29 8.48
N TYR A 142 6.54 -7.68 7.89
CA TYR A 142 6.25 -9.08 7.62
C TYR A 142 6.43 -9.32 6.12
N GLN A 143 7.15 -10.36 5.78
CA GLN A 143 7.35 -10.79 4.39
C GLN A 143 6.60 -12.09 4.14
N TYR A 144 5.74 -12.10 3.13
CA TYR A 144 5.04 -13.28 2.66
C TYR A 144 5.62 -13.78 1.35
N ASP A 145 6.16 -14.99 1.35
CA ASP A 145 6.64 -15.68 0.15
C ASP A 145 5.44 -16.36 -0.55
N LEU A 146 5.11 -15.89 -1.75
CA LEU A 146 3.96 -16.36 -2.53
C LEU A 146 4.10 -17.81 -2.99
N ASN A 147 5.34 -18.28 -3.23
CA ASN A 147 5.62 -19.62 -3.69
C ASN A 147 5.57 -20.62 -2.55
N LYS A 148 6.26 -20.32 -1.46
CA LYS A 148 6.33 -21.19 -0.27
C LYS A 148 5.08 -21.09 0.59
N ARG A 149 4.31 -20.00 0.43
CA ARG A 149 3.16 -19.64 1.28
C ARG A 149 3.53 -19.55 2.76
N THR A 150 4.71 -18.99 3.02
CA THR A 150 5.25 -18.83 4.37
C THR A 150 5.44 -17.37 4.72
N PHE A 151 5.34 -17.07 6.01
CA PHE A 151 5.66 -15.78 6.59
C PHE A 151 7.02 -15.80 7.26
N SER A 152 7.70 -14.66 7.16
CA SER A 152 8.81 -14.32 8.03
C SER A 152 8.61 -12.91 8.56
N ILE A 153 9.15 -12.65 9.75
CA ILE A 153 9.21 -11.32 10.35
C ILE A 153 10.62 -10.82 10.13
N ALA A 154 10.76 -9.57 9.67
CA ALA A 154 12.09 -8.99 9.53
C ALA A 154 12.78 -8.91 10.88
N THR A 155 14.05 -9.27 10.90
CA THR A 155 14.88 -9.15 12.10
C THR A 155 15.25 -7.69 12.29
N GLU A 156 14.76 -7.09 13.36
CA GLU A 156 15.04 -5.71 13.76
C GLU A 156 16.20 -5.68 14.76
N GLN A 157 16.97 -4.58 14.76
CA GLN A 157 17.98 -4.38 15.78
C GLN A 157 17.32 -4.04 17.12
N GLU A 158 17.84 -4.57 18.22
CA GLU A 158 17.32 -4.32 19.56
C GLU A 158 17.21 -2.82 19.89
N GLY A 159 16.10 -2.41 20.51
CA GLY A 159 15.84 -1.03 20.93
C GLY A 159 15.38 -0.10 19.83
N GLN A 160 14.89 -0.62 18.72
CA GLN A 160 14.41 0.17 17.58
C GLN A 160 12.94 -0.10 17.29
N ASP A 161 12.07 0.40 18.15
CA ASP A 161 10.63 0.35 17.89
C ASP A 161 10.26 1.17 16.66
N ILE A 162 9.47 0.60 15.77
CA ILE A 162 8.87 1.30 14.63
C ILE A 162 7.86 2.32 15.16
N ILE A 163 7.99 3.58 14.73
CA ILE A 163 7.14 4.68 15.19
C ILE A 163 6.06 4.97 14.16
N GLY A 164 4.86 4.48 14.44
CA GLY A 164 3.72 4.65 13.55
C GLY A 164 3.66 3.58 12.46
N THR A 165 3.19 3.95 11.27
CA THR A 165 2.99 3.03 10.16
C THR A 165 4.15 3.12 9.17
N LEU A 166 4.71 1.99 8.79
CA LEU A 166 5.74 1.91 7.75
C LEU A 166 5.14 2.16 6.36
N LEU A 167 5.86 2.94 5.58
CA LEU A 167 5.55 3.25 4.19
C LEU A 167 6.69 2.75 3.28
N PRO A 168 6.38 2.18 2.12
CA PRO A 168 7.40 1.83 1.14
C PRO A 168 7.89 3.08 0.41
N ILE A 169 9.21 3.13 0.14
CA ILE A 169 9.84 4.20 -0.64
C ILE A 169 10.17 3.68 -2.04
N ALA A 170 11.00 2.64 -2.12
CA ALA A 170 11.49 2.08 -3.38
C ALA A 170 12.10 0.70 -3.18
N ASN A 171 12.18 -0.05 -4.29
CA ASN A 171 13.04 -1.23 -4.41
C ASN A 171 14.30 -0.86 -5.20
N HIS A 172 15.45 -1.41 -4.78
CA HIS A 172 16.68 -1.30 -5.56
C HIS A 172 17.56 -2.54 -5.33
N GLY A 173 17.68 -3.37 -6.37
CA GLY A 173 18.38 -4.65 -6.29
C GLY A 173 17.75 -5.57 -5.23
N ASP A 174 18.58 -6.04 -4.31
CA ASP A 174 18.14 -6.92 -3.22
C ASP A 174 17.55 -6.18 -2.00
N TYR A 175 17.35 -4.88 -2.11
CA TYR A 175 16.92 -4.05 -1.00
C TYR A 175 15.58 -3.37 -1.23
N THR A 176 14.77 -3.32 -0.17
CA THR A 176 13.57 -2.48 -0.09
C THR A 176 13.81 -1.36 0.91
N TYR A 177 13.50 -0.14 0.52
CA TYR A 177 13.60 1.03 1.40
C TYR A 177 12.23 1.39 1.92
N LEU A 178 12.16 1.64 3.22
CA LEU A 178 10.93 1.93 3.96
C LEU A 178 11.15 3.17 4.83
N ASN A 179 10.08 3.85 5.22
CA ASN A 179 10.16 4.87 6.25
C ASN A 179 8.99 4.76 7.24
N ASP A 180 9.24 5.16 8.47
CA ASP A 180 8.22 5.60 9.42
C ASP A 180 8.23 7.14 9.53
N THR A 181 7.58 7.70 10.53
CA THR A 181 7.52 9.16 10.73
C THR A 181 8.85 9.78 11.18
N LYS A 182 9.85 8.99 11.56
CA LYS A 182 11.12 9.45 12.13
C LYS A 182 12.36 8.87 11.46
N ARG A 183 12.23 7.76 10.75
CA ARG A 183 13.39 6.98 10.27
C ARG A 183 13.20 6.51 8.84
N ILE A 184 14.32 6.30 8.16
CA ILE A 184 14.40 5.55 6.91
C ILE A 184 15.11 4.24 7.20
N TYR A 185 14.59 3.15 6.66
CA TYR A 185 15.10 1.81 6.84
C TYR A 185 15.49 1.18 5.51
N ARG A 186 16.40 0.23 5.56
CA ARG A 186 16.72 -0.68 4.48
C ARG A 186 16.42 -2.11 4.92
N LEU A 187 15.53 -2.77 4.22
CA LEU A 187 15.27 -4.20 4.33
C LEU A 187 16.12 -4.94 3.30
N ASP A 188 16.94 -5.87 3.75
CA ASP A 188 17.58 -6.86 2.89
C ASP A 188 16.57 -7.97 2.57
N ASN A 189 16.14 -8.07 1.31
CA ASN A 189 15.10 -9.00 0.88
C ASN A 189 15.54 -10.48 0.92
N ARG A 190 16.85 -10.75 1.04
CA ARG A 190 17.40 -12.11 1.12
C ARG A 190 17.55 -12.57 2.56
N SER A 191 18.20 -11.76 3.38
CA SER A 191 18.41 -12.09 4.81
C SER A 191 17.22 -11.76 5.70
N ASN A 192 16.27 -10.97 5.17
CA ASN A 192 15.13 -10.42 5.91
C ASN A 192 15.54 -9.56 7.13
N GLU A 193 16.68 -8.87 7.02
CA GLU A 193 17.21 -7.99 8.04
C GLU A 193 16.81 -6.54 7.78
N LEU A 194 16.18 -5.89 8.76
CA LEU A 194 15.79 -4.48 8.71
C LEU A 194 16.80 -3.62 9.46
N LYS A 195 17.44 -2.69 8.75
CA LYS A 195 18.42 -1.75 9.31
C LYS A 195 17.99 -0.31 9.15
N PRO A 196 18.03 0.52 10.19
CA PRO A 196 17.86 1.95 10.06
C PRO A 196 19.07 2.55 9.32
N LEU A 197 18.79 3.41 8.36
CA LEU A 197 19.80 4.18 7.63
C LEU A 197 19.89 5.62 8.14
N PHE A 198 18.74 6.19 8.49
CA PHE A 198 18.64 7.59 8.88
C PHE A 198 17.56 7.77 9.95
N ARG A 199 17.79 8.71 10.87
CA ARG A 199 16.85 9.11 11.91
C ARG A 199 16.76 10.63 11.97
N CYS A 200 15.54 11.15 11.92
CA CYS A 200 15.27 12.55 12.23
C CYS A 200 15.45 12.82 13.72
N TYR A 201 16.02 13.97 14.02
CA TYR A 201 16.20 14.45 15.39
C TYR A 201 15.09 15.47 15.76
N ASN A 202 14.94 15.70 17.05
CA ASN A 202 13.98 16.65 17.63
C ASN A 202 12.54 16.36 17.16
N ASP A 203 11.77 17.41 16.92
CA ASP A 203 10.36 17.32 16.51
C ASP A 203 10.16 17.17 14.99
N THR A 204 11.24 16.90 14.24
CA THR A 204 11.14 16.65 12.80
C THR A 204 10.32 15.41 12.52
N VAL A 205 9.33 15.54 11.67
CA VAL A 205 8.45 14.43 11.20
C VAL A 205 8.62 14.28 9.70
N ILE A 206 8.87 13.07 9.26
CA ILE A 206 8.92 12.71 7.85
C ILE A 206 7.47 12.64 7.32
N ASN A 207 7.15 13.48 6.34
CA ASN A 207 5.86 13.50 5.66
C ASN A 207 5.89 12.73 4.34
N SER A 208 7.03 12.78 3.64
CA SER A 208 7.24 12.08 2.38
C SER A 208 8.72 11.79 2.17
N VAL A 209 9.00 10.70 1.46
CA VAL A 209 10.36 10.33 1.04
C VAL A 209 10.32 9.89 -0.41
N SER A 210 11.30 10.30 -1.17
CA SER A 210 11.57 9.78 -2.49
C SER A 210 13.04 9.42 -2.61
N ARG A 211 13.37 8.46 -3.46
CA ARG A 211 14.75 8.09 -3.78
C ARG A 211 14.97 8.31 -5.27
N ASP A 212 16.01 9.06 -5.63
CA ASP A 212 16.33 9.32 -7.02
C ASP A 212 17.17 8.22 -7.68
N GLU A 213 17.48 8.39 -8.94
CA GLU A 213 18.29 7.45 -9.74
C GLU A 213 19.75 7.35 -9.29
N TYR A 214 20.26 8.38 -8.60
CA TYR A 214 21.61 8.40 -8.04
C TYR A 214 21.71 7.70 -6.68
N GLY A 215 20.55 7.40 -6.09
CA GLY A 215 20.46 6.73 -4.80
C GLY A 215 20.27 7.66 -3.62
N ASP A 216 20.13 8.96 -3.85
CA ASP A 216 19.92 9.96 -2.82
C ASP A 216 18.46 9.98 -2.35
N PHE A 217 18.25 10.30 -1.07
CA PHE A 217 16.93 10.43 -0.49
C PHE A 217 16.53 11.89 -0.36
N TRP A 218 15.37 12.22 -0.90
CA TRP A 218 14.73 13.52 -0.76
C TRP A 218 13.63 13.41 0.30
N ILE A 219 13.79 14.13 1.40
CA ILE A 219 12.92 14.02 2.57
C ILE A 219 12.11 15.30 2.72
N GLY A 220 10.80 15.20 2.53
CA GLY A 220 9.84 16.23 2.88
C GLY A 220 9.45 16.11 4.35
N SER A 221 9.69 17.12 5.13
CA SER A 221 9.42 17.17 6.58
C SER A 221 8.54 18.36 6.95
N ASN A 222 8.12 18.40 8.22
CA ASN A 222 7.43 19.58 8.79
C ASN A 222 8.32 20.84 8.86
N TYR A 223 9.62 20.73 8.58
CA TYR A 223 10.58 21.86 8.51
C TYR A 223 11.09 22.14 7.09
N GLY A 224 10.56 21.47 6.07
CA GLY A 224 10.93 21.67 4.67
C GLY A 224 11.52 20.44 4.01
N LEU A 225 12.26 20.66 2.90
CA LEU A 225 12.90 19.65 2.09
C LEU A 225 14.37 19.51 2.49
N THR A 226 14.83 18.28 2.63
CA THR A 226 16.25 17.90 2.88
C THR A 226 16.64 16.80 1.92
#